data_fb3523dae1eb21f73086508716706dfd
#
_entry.id   fb3523dae1eb21f73086508716706dfd
#
_cell.length_a   1.000
_cell.length_b   1.000
_cell.length_c   1.000
_cell.angle_alpha   90.00
_cell.angle_beta   90.00
_cell.angle_gamma   90.00
#
_symmetry.space_group_name_H-M   'P 1'
#
loop_
_entity.id
_entity.type
_entity.pdbx_description
1 polymer ?
#
loop_
_entity_poly.entity_id
_entity_poly.type
_entity_poly.pdbx_seq_one_letter_code
_entity_poly.pdbx_strand_id
1 'polypeptide(L)'
;MLSTMTTLFPGGADWSAATYWAGLRPMTPEGTPILGRSRLSNLWYNTGQGHMGWTMSHGAARVTADLIAGKAPAIPLDGMLAAA
;
A
#
# COMPACT_ATOMS: atom_id res chain seq x y z
N MET A 1 15.98 3.29 -16.89
CA MET A 1 14.64 2.69 -16.95
C MET A 1 14.08 2.67 -18.36
N LEU A 2 13.95 3.80 -19.09
CA LEU A 2 13.40 3.82 -20.45
C LEU A 2 14.22 2.95 -21.42
N SER A 3 15.53 3.06 -21.43
CA SER A 3 16.41 2.23 -22.26
C SER A 3 16.24 0.72 -22.02
N THR A 4 16.07 0.33 -20.76
CA THR A 4 15.81 -1.06 -20.40
C THR A 4 14.47 -1.54 -20.96
N MET A 5 13.43 -0.71 -20.83
CA MET A 5 12.09 -1.06 -21.32
C MET A 5 12.03 -1.15 -22.84
N THR A 6 12.67 -0.24 -23.56
CA THR A 6 12.76 -0.30 -25.03
C THR A 6 13.54 -1.51 -25.54
N THR A 7 14.54 -1.98 -24.77
CA THR A 7 15.29 -3.19 -25.11
C THR A 7 14.47 -4.46 -24.88
N LEU A 8 13.78 -4.54 -23.74
CA LEU A 8 13.01 -5.75 -23.37
C LEU A 8 11.68 -5.84 -24.13
N PHE A 9 11.05 -4.71 -24.41
CA PHE A 9 9.73 -4.63 -25.03
C PHE A 9 9.68 -3.57 -26.13
N PRO A 10 10.42 -3.76 -27.24
CA PRO A 10 10.57 -2.71 -28.27
C PRO A 10 9.23 -2.27 -28.89
N GLY A 11 8.26 -3.15 -29.01
CA GLY A 11 6.91 -2.86 -29.50
C GLY A 11 5.85 -2.72 -28.41
N GLY A 12 6.22 -2.63 -27.12
CA GLY A 12 5.29 -2.67 -26.01
C GLY A 12 4.52 -1.36 -25.76
N ALA A 13 5.03 -0.24 -26.28
CA ALA A 13 4.42 1.08 -26.13
C ALA A 13 5.03 2.08 -27.12
N ASP A 14 4.39 3.24 -27.28
CA ASP A 14 5.02 4.39 -27.91
C ASP A 14 5.96 5.08 -26.92
N TRP A 15 7.22 4.70 -26.93
CA TRP A 15 8.24 5.20 -26.01
C TRP A 15 8.59 6.68 -26.25
N SER A 16 8.27 7.22 -27.45
CA SER A 16 8.49 8.62 -27.76
C SER A 16 7.49 9.54 -27.03
N ALA A 17 6.33 9.02 -26.70
CA ALA A 17 5.28 9.70 -25.94
C ALA A 17 5.43 9.56 -24.43
N ALA A 18 6.50 8.95 -23.92
CA ALA A 18 6.72 8.75 -22.50
C ALA A 18 6.85 10.08 -21.75
N THR A 19 6.04 10.27 -20.71
CA THR A 19 6.12 11.42 -19.81
C THR A 19 6.74 11.01 -18.48
N TYR A 20 7.55 11.89 -17.89
CA TYR A 20 8.19 11.66 -16.60
C TYR A 20 7.46 12.47 -15.53
N TRP A 21 7.22 11.83 -14.41
CA TRP A 21 6.62 12.49 -13.25
C TRP A 21 7.18 11.92 -11.95
N ALA A 22 7.03 12.66 -10.88
CA ALA A 22 7.37 12.23 -9.54
C ALA A 22 6.18 12.43 -8.61
N GLY A 23 6.07 11.60 -7.59
CA GLY A 23 5.01 11.68 -6.59
C GLY A 23 5.51 11.28 -5.22
N LEU A 24 4.74 11.64 -4.19
CA LEU A 24 5.02 11.25 -2.82
C LEU A 24 4.48 9.84 -2.54
N ARG A 25 5.23 9.09 -1.75
CA ARG A 25 4.81 7.78 -1.24
C ARG A 25 4.44 7.90 0.23
N PRO A 26 3.31 7.32 0.67
CA PRO A 26 2.91 7.34 2.08
C PRO A 26 3.76 6.34 2.87
N MET A 27 4.98 6.72 3.19
CA MET A 27 5.92 5.90 3.95
C MET A 27 5.73 6.11 5.45
N THR A 28 5.75 5.03 6.20
CA THR A 28 5.89 5.06 7.67
C THR A 28 7.36 4.94 8.04
N PRO A 29 7.78 5.37 9.24
CA PRO A 29 9.17 5.23 9.69
C PRO A 29 9.65 3.77 9.67
N GLU A 30 8.77 2.85 10.05
CA GLU A 30 9.06 1.41 10.14
C GLU A 30 8.89 0.67 8.80
N GLY A 31 8.33 1.33 7.79
CA GLY A 31 8.05 0.74 6.49
C GLY A 31 6.83 -0.18 6.44
N THR A 32 6.17 -0.43 7.57
CA THR A 32 4.94 -1.23 7.66
C THR A 32 3.71 -0.34 7.56
N PRO A 33 2.60 -0.80 6.94
CA PRO A 33 1.36 -0.04 6.92
C PRO A 33 0.77 0.10 8.33
N ILE A 34 -0.02 1.14 8.53
CA ILE A 34 -0.79 1.35 9.76
C ILE A 34 -2.23 0.92 9.49
N LEU A 35 -2.65 -0.14 10.17
CA LEU A 35 -3.98 -0.70 10.09
C LEU A 35 -4.64 -0.65 11.47
N GLY A 36 -5.98 -0.61 11.52
CA GLY A 36 -6.69 -0.80 12.76
C GLY A 36 -7.46 0.42 13.27
N ARG A 37 -7.98 0.28 14.47
CA ARG A 37 -8.86 1.27 15.09
C ARG A 37 -8.05 2.46 15.63
N SER A 38 -8.57 3.66 15.45
CA SER A 38 -8.05 4.85 16.10
C SER A 38 -8.59 4.99 17.55
N ARG A 39 -8.16 6.05 18.23
CA ARG A 39 -8.75 6.44 19.52
C ARG A 39 -10.24 6.83 19.43
N LEU A 40 -10.70 7.22 18.23
CA LEU A 40 -12.11 7.50 17.99
C LEU A 40 -12.83 6.20 17.62
N SER A 41 -14.00 5.99 18.21
CA SER A 41 -14.74 4.73 18.11
C SER A 41 -15.17 4.36 16.68
N ASN A 42 -15.32 5.36 15.83
CA ASN A 42 -15.83 5.23 14.44
C ASN A 42 -14.78 5.54 13.38
N LEU A 43 -13.49 5.64 13.75
CA LEU A 43 -12.40 5.92 12.81
C LEU A 43 -11.43 4.75 12.78
N TRP A 44 -11.11 4.30 11.57
CA TRP A 44 -10.17 3.21 11.30
C TRP A 44 -9.09 3.69 10.35
N TYR A 45 -7.87 3.22 10.57
CA TYR A 45 -6.73 3.47 9.72
C TYR A 45 -6.51 2.32 8.74
N ASN A 46 -6.19 2.67 7.50
CA ASN A 46 -5.64 1.79 6.49
C ASN A 46 -4.76 2.66 5.57
N THR A 47 -3.54 2.91 6.01
CA THR A 47 -2.63 3.87 5.40
C THR A 47 -1.17 3.45 5.52
N GLY A 48 -0.27 4.18 4.89
CA GLY A 48 1.16 3.95 5.03
C GLY A 48 1.70 2.77 4.23
N GLN A 49 1.04 2.35 3.14
CA GLN A 49 1.44 1.21 2.32
C GLN A 49 2.72 1.43 1.49
N GLY A 50 3.34 2.60 1.58
CA GLY A 50 4.60 2.91 0.92
C GLY A 50 4.54 2.74 -0.60
N HIS A 51 5.52 2.02 -1.16
CA HIS A 51 5.61 1.76 -2.60
C HIS A 51 4.85 0.51 -3.05
N MET A 52 4.32 -0.28 -2.12
CA MET A 52 3.65 -1.55 -2.39
C MET A 52 2.12 -1.48 -2.27
N GLY A 53 1.54 -0.28 -2.18
CA GLY A 53 0.13 -0.08 -1.89
C GLY A 53 -0.81 -0.79 -2.85
N TRP A 54 -0.53 -0.76 -4.14
CA TRP A 54 -1.31 -1.49 -5.14
C TRP A 54 -1.25 -3.00 -4.91
N THR A 55 -0.05 -3.54 -4.78
CA THR A 55 0.17 -4.99 -4.57
C THR A 55 -0.48 -5.48 -3.27
N MET A 56 -0.41 -4.68 -2.21
CA MET A 56 -0.92 -5.04 -0.89
C MET A 56 -2.41 -4.71 -0.70
N SER A 57 -3.04 -3.99 -1.64
CA SER A 57 -4.38 -3.42 -1.47
C SER A 57 -5.43 -4.45 -1.04
N HIS A 58 -5.44 -5.61 -1.67
CA HIS A 58 -6.42 -6.67 -1.37
C HIS A 58 -6.23 -7.25 0.04
N GLY A 59 -4.98 -7.54 0.41
CA GLY A 59 -4.64 -8.05 1.75
C GLY A 59 -4.94 -7.04 2.85
N ALA A 60 -4.54 -5.77 2.65
CA ALA A 60 -4.81 -4.69 3.59
C ALA A 60 -6.32 -4.43 3.77
N ALA A 61 -7.08 -4.48 2.67
CA ALA A 61 -8.53 -4.34 2.71
C ALA A 61 -9.18 -5.48 3.50
N ARG A 62 -8.73 -6.73 3.29
CA ARG A 62 -9.25 -7.90 4.03
C ARG A 62 -8.97 -7.78 5.51
N VAL A 63 -7.75 -7.46 5.91
CA VAL A 63 -7.38 -7.27 7.31
C VAL A 63 -8.22 -6.17 7.95
N THR A 64 -8.36 -5.03 7.28
CA THR A 64 -9.16 -3.91 7.78
C THR A 64 -10.63 -4.31 7.96
N ALA A 65 -11.19 -5.04 7.01
CA ALA A 65 -12.56 -5.53 7.09
C ALA A 65 -12.76 -6.50 8.26
N ASP A 66 -11.82 -7.43 8.48
CA ASP A 66 -11.87 -8.37 9.59
C ASP A 66 -11.80 -7.63 10.94
N LEU A 67 -10.92 -6.62 11.07
CA LEU A 67 -10.81 -5.80 12.27
C LEU A 67 -12.10 -5.01 12.56
N ILE A 68 -12.71 -4.40 11.54
CA ILE A 68 -13.98 -3.67 11.67
C ILE A 68 -15.10 -4.62 12.10
N ALA A 69 -15.11 -5.83 11.56
CA ALA A 69 -16.11 -6.87 11.88
C ALA A 69 -15.83 -7.59 13.22
N GLY A 70 -14.79 -7.23 13.96
CA GLY A 70 -14.40 -7.90 15.20
C GLY A 70 -13.90 -9.33 15.02
N LYS A 71 -13.44 -9.66 13.82
CA LYS A 71 -12.85 -10.97 13.50
C LYS A 71 -11.34 -10.94 13.70
N ALA A 72 -10.77 -12.10 14.03
CA ALA A 72 -9.32 -12.25 14.06
C ALA A 72 -8.77 -12.19 12.62
N PRO A 73 -7.78 -11.34 12.34
CA PRO A 73 -7.12 -11.31 11.04
C PRO A 73 -6.39 -12.62 10.75
N ALA A 74 -6.28 -12.97 9.47
CA ALA A 74 -5.61 -14.18 9.03
C ALA A 74 -4.07 -14.14 9.16
N ILE A 75 -3.50 -12.96 9.43
CA ILE A 75 -2.06 -12.74 9.59
C ILE A 75 -1.78 -12.01 10.91
N PRO A 76 -0.58 -12.20 11.51
CA PRO A 76 -0.13 -11.37 12.63
C PRO A 76 -0.03 -9.90 12.22
N LEU A 77 -0.35 -8.99 13.14
CA LEU A 77 -0.34 -7.54 12.89
C LEU A 77 0.74 -6.80 13.70
N ASP A 78 1.81 -7.51 14.07
CA ASP A 78 2.90 -6.92 14.85
C ASP A 78 3.52 -5.73 14.10
N GLY A 79 3.57 -4.58 14.76
CA GLY A 79 4.07 -3.34 14.18
C GLY A 79 3.15 -2.65 13.16
N MET A 80 1.97 -3.20 12.87
CA MET A 80 1.01 -2.61 11.93
C MET A 80 -0.16 -1.90 12.63
N LEU A 81 -0.40 -2.17 13.91
CA LEU A 81 -1.52 -1.56 14.62
C LEU A 81 -1.21 -0.09 14.92
N ALA A 82 -2.22 0.76 14.71
CA ALA A 82 -2.15 2.15 15.14
C ALA A 82 -1.86 2.21 16.65
N ALA A 83 -0.91 3.04 17.04
CA ALA A 83 -0.69 3.31 18.46
C ALA A 83 -1.97 3.89 19.07
N ALA A 84 -2.38 3.29 20.18
CA ALA A 84 -3.56 3.70 20.90
C ALA A 84 -3.44 5.13 21.48
#